data_8c2240954a8ad39c4925ac8a0a107353
#
_entry.id   8c2240954a8ad39c4925ac8a0a107353
#
_cell.length_a   1.000
_cell.length_b   1.000
_cell.length_c   1.000
_cell.angle_alpha   90.00
_cell.angle_beta   90.00
_cell.angle_gamma   90.00
#
_symmetry.space_group_name_H-M   'P 1'
#
loop_
_entity.id
_entity.type
_entity.pdbx_description
1 polymer ?
#
loop_
_entity_poly.entity_id
_entity_poly.type
_entity_poly.pdbx_seq_one_letter_code
_entity_poly.pdbx_strand_id
1 'polypeptide(L)'
;MKSLKTIAAAAVAFGISGCSGMSINHDFNPGAPFSSYETFSWLPAPQTGDPRLDNAIMYNRVKDAVDTQLEAKGYREVQNESEADFLVGYHIALDGRMDVQTVNSYYGYGYGPWYYGGYRDTYVRYYDQGSMIIDIVDRRISELVWRGTAEAQVRENADGRQVQEAAQKLLARFPPN
;
A
#
# COMPACT_ATOMS: atom_id res chain seq x y z
N MET A 1 -4.49 58.56 -33.49
CA MET A 1 -5.09 57.22 -33.37
C MET A 1 -3.97 56.20 -33.21
N LYS A 2 -3.71 55.83 -31.97
CA LYS A 2 -2.65 54.85 -31.62
C LYS A 2 -3.34 53.75 -30.82
N SER A 3 -3.50 52.54 -31.39
CA SER A 3 -4.07 51.38 -30.73
C SER A 3 -3.03 50.73 -29.81
N LEU A 4 -3.37 50.68 -28.53
CA LEU A 4 -2.58 50.07 -27.47
C LEU A 4 -2.89 48.55 -27.46
N LYS A 5 -1.94 47.72 -27.86
CA LYS A 5 -2.05 46.25 -27.78
C LYS A 5 -1.67 45.82 -26.37
N THR A 6 -2.68 45.37 -25.61
CA THR A 6 -2.47 44.78 -24.28
C THR A 6 -1.99 43.34 -24.46
N ILE A 7 -0.76 43.05 -24.09
CA ILE A 7 -0.20 41.70 -24.02
C ILE A 7 -0.55 41.13 -22.66
N ALA A 8 -1.48 40.14 -22.64
CA ALA A 8 -1.76 39.37 -21.43
C ALA A 8 -0.66 38.32 -21.24
N ALA A 9 0.17 38.50 -20.22
CA ALA A 9 1.17 37.51 -19.80
C ALA A 9 0.46 36.42 -19.01
N ALA A 10 0.32 35.23 -19.58
CA ALA A 10 -0.13 34.03 -18.88
C ALA A 10 1.02 33.50 -18.02
N ALA A 11 0.94 33.70 -16.70
CA ALA A 11 1.85 33.07 -15.74
C ALA A 11 1.52 31.59 -15.62
N VAL A 12 2.34 30.75 -16.26
CA VAL A 12 2.32 29.30 -16.06
C VAL A 12 2.97 29.02 -14.69
N ALA A 13 2.14 28.74 -13.69
CA ALA A 13 2.59 28.24 -12.39
C ALA A 13 3.11 26.81 -12.56
N PHE A 14 4.42 26.66 -12.73
CA PHE A 14 5.09 25.39 -12.57
C PHE A 14 4.97 24.97 -11.11
N GLY A 15 4.05 24.03 -10.83
CA GLY A 15 4.00 23.35 -9.55
C GLY A 15 5.28 22.59 -9.35
N ILE A 16 6.12 23.05 -8.42
CA ILE A 16 7.28 22.34 -7.92
C ILE A 16 6.72 21.13 -7.17
N SER A 17 6.60 19.99 -7.85
CA SER A 17 6.38 18.69 -7.21
C SER A 17 7.61 18.43 -6.34
N GLY A 18 7.49 18.72 -5.03
CA GLY A 18 8.53 18.39 -4.08
C GLY A 18 8.84 16.90 -4.21
N CYS A 19 10.07 16.56 -4.62
CA CYS A 19 10.56 15.20 -4.55
C CYS A 19 10.53 14.78 -3.08
N SER A 20 9.45 14.14 -2.63
CA SER A 20 9.50 13.35 -1.42
C SER A 20 10.49 12.23 -1.70
N GLY A 21 11.52 12.08 -0.88
CA GLY A 21 12.54 11.03 -1.02
C GLY A 21 11.97 9.63 -0.69
N MET A 22 10.78 9.32 -1.20
CA MET A 22 10.08 8.05 -1.03
C MET A 22 10.27 7.20 -2.29
N SER A 23 10.85 6.03 -2.13
CA SER A 23 10.98 5.01 -3.18
C SER A 23 9.71 4.16 -3.23
N ILE A 24 9.16 3.93 -4.42
CA ILE A 24 7.95 3.12 -4.63
C ILE A 24 8.27 2.01 -5.62
N ASN A 25 8.03 0.78 -5.18
CA ASN A 25 8.13 -0.42 -6.01
C ASN A 25 6.81 -1.18 -5.96
N HIS A 26 6.52 -1.97 -6.98
CA HIS A 26 5.39 -2.90 -6.98
C HIS A 26 5.70 -4.10 -7.86
N ASP A 27 5.04 -5.22 -7.53
CA ASP A 27 5.05 -6.45 -8.29
C ASP A 27 3.65 -7.05 -8.31
N PHE A 28 3.31 -7.82 -9.35
CA PHE A 28 1.97 -8.39 -9.47
C PHE A 28 1.96 -9.65 -10.35
N ASN A 29 0.94 -10.48 -10.13
CA ASN A 29 0.65 -11.63 -10.99
C ASN A 29 -0.16 -11.16 -12.22
N PRO A 30 0.39 -11.18 -13.45
CA PRO A 30 -0.33 -10.72 -14.63
C PRO A 30 -1.53 -11.59 -15.00
N GLY A 31 -1.63 -12.79 -14.44
CA GLY A 31 -2.78 -13.69 -14.62
C GLY A 31 -3.95 -13.42 -13.68
N ALA A 32 -3.81 -12.48 -12.73
CA ALA A 32 -4.87 -12.17 -11.79
C ALA A 32 -6.01 -11.38 -12.45
N PRO A 33 -7.27 -11.65 -12.08
CA PRO A 33 -8.44 -11.05 -12.71
C PRO A 33 -8.77 -9.67 -12.11
N PHE A 34 -7.82 -8.73 -12.08
CA PHE A 34 -7.99 -7.42 -11.46
C PHE A 34 -9.23 -6.65 -11.92
N SER A 35 -9.62 -6.82 -13.19
CA SER A 35 -10.79 -6.15 -13.76
C SER A 35 -12.13 -6.65 -13.22
N SER A 36 -12.14 -7.79 -12.54
CA SER A 36 -13.36 -8.37 -11.95
C SER A 36 -13.51 -8.05 -10.45
N TYR A 37 -12.55 -7.36 -9.85
CA TYR A 37 -12.61 -7.02 -8.43
C TYR A 37 -13.51 -5.79 -8.22
N GLU A 38 -14.42 -5.88 -7.26
CA GLU A 38 -15.34 -4.81 -6.86
C GLU A 38 -15.33 -4.59 -5.34
N THR A 39 -15.03 -5.64 -4.57
CA THR A 39 -15.15 -5.63 -3.11
C THR A 39 -13.86 -6.07 -2.43
N PHE A 40 -13.57 -5.47 -1.28
CA PHE A 40 -12.43 -5.85 -0.47
C PHE A 40 -12.78 -6.00 1.03
N SER A 41 -11.95 -6.75 1.73
CA SER A 41 -11.94 -6.82 3.18
C SER A 41 -10.51 -6.80 3.70
N TRP A 42 -10.33 -6.59 4.99
CA TRP A 42 -9.02 -6.50 5.61
C TRP A 42 -8.59 -7.83 6.21
N LEU A 43 -7.33 -8.17 6.00
CA LEU A 43 -6.65 -9.19 6.79
C LEU A 43 -6.42 -8.67 8.22
N PRO A 44 -6.28 -9.55 9.22
CA PRO A 44 -5.91 -9.15 10.58
C PRO A 44 -4.65 -8.29 10.60
N ALA A 45 -4.62 -7.29 11.48
CA ALA A 45 -3.45 -6.42 11.62
C ALA A 45 -2.18 -7.23 11.95
N PRO A 46 -1.04 -6.92 11.32
CA PRO A 46 0.21 -7.59 11.63
C PRO A 46 0.66 -7.26 13.06
N GLN A 47 1.39 -8.18 13.67
CA GLN A 47 2.09 -7.95 14.92
C GLN A 47 3.57 -7.86 14.64
N THR A 48 4.14 -6.67 14.76
CA THR A 48 5.55 -6.40 14.46
C THR A 48 6.45 -6.62 15.67
N GLY A 49 5.87 -6.63 16.87
CA GLY A 49 6.58 -6.61 18.15
C GLY A 49 7.06 -5.21 18.57
N ASP A 50 6.81 -4.19 17.76
CA ASP A 50 7.14 -2.80 18.08
C ASP A 50 5.88 -2.04 18.55
N PRO A 51 5.81 -1.63 19.83
CA PRO A 51 4.64 -0.92 20.37
C PRO A 51 4.33 0.40 19.66
N ARG A 52 5.31 1.00 18.96
CA ARG A 52 5.10 2.21 18.15
C ARG A 52 4.21 1.92 16.93
N LEU A 53 4.21 0.68 16.46
CA LEU A 53 3.47 0.21 15.29
C LEU A 53 2.25 -0.62 15.69
N ASP A 54 2.37 -1.44 16.72
CA ASP A 54 1.34 -2.38 17.17
C ASP A 54 0.31 -1.68 18.07
N ASN A 55 -0.36 -0.66 17.54
CA ASN A 55 -1.40 0.07 18.27
C ASN A 55 -2.54 0.52 17.35
N ALA A 56 -3.70 0.78 17.95
CA ALA A 56 -4.91 1.13 17.22
C ALA A 56 -4.79 2.44 16.40
N ILE A 57 -3.95 3.39 16.85
CA ILE A 57 -3.77 4.66 16.14
C ILE A 57 -3.07 4.42 14.79
N MET A 58 -2.01 3.61 14.79
CA MET A 58 -1.28 3.27 13.58
C MET A 58 -2.15 2.42 12.64
N TYR A 59 -2.85 1.42 13.19
CA TYR A 59 -3.80 0.62 12.42
C TYR A 59 -4.83 1.49 11.70
N ASN A 60 -5.52 2.38 12.44
CA ASN A 60 -6.53 3.25 11.85
C ASN A 60 -5.95 4.19 10.80
N ARG A 61 -4.75 4.75 11.04
CA ARG A 61 -4.08 5.60 10.04
C ARG A 61 -3.82 4.88 8.72
N VAL A 62 -3.34 3.64 8.79
CA VAL A 62 -3.10 2.84 7.58
C VAL A 62 -4.41 2.50 6.91
N LYS A 63 -5.38 2.02 7.70
CA LYS A 63 -6.70 1.65 7.19
C LYS A 63 -7.37 2.82 6.48
N ASP A 64 -7.49 3.96 7.13
CA ASP A 64 -8.13 5.15 6.57
C ASP A 64 -7.43 5.63 5.28
N ALA A 65 -6.09 5.57 5.27
CA ALA A 65 -5.31 5.98 4.11
C ALA A 65 -5.52 5.06 2.90
N VAL A 66 -5.57 3.76 3.13
CA VAL A 66 -5.77 2.74 2.08
C VAL A 66 -7.21 2.72 1.60
N ASP A 67 -8.19 2.72 2.52
CA ASP A 67 -9.61 2.73 2.20
C ASP A 67 -9.95 3.93 1.30
N THR A 68 -9.48 5.14 1.67
CA THR A 68 -9.66 6.35 0.86
C THR A 68 -9.19 6.15 -0.59
N GLN A 69 -8.06 5.47 -0.80
CA GLN A 69 -7.54 5.26 -2.15
C GLN A 69 -8.31 4.17 -2.92
N LEU A 70 -8.70 3.09 -2.24
CA LEU A 70 -9.46 2.01 -2.87
C LEU A 70 -10.88 2.45 -3.21
N GLU A 71 -11.56 3.15 -2.30
CA GLU A 71 -12.89 3.70 -2.53
C GLU A 71 -12.89 4.74 -3.66
N ALA A 72 -11.88 5.60 -3.73
CA ALA A 72 -11.72 6.55 -4.84
C ALA A 72 -11.56 5.86 -6.22
N LYS A 73 -11.16 4.58 -6.22
CA LYS A 73 -11.05 3.75 -7.43
C LYS A 73 -12.33 2.93 -7.71
N GLY A 74 -13.34 3.03 -6.82
CA GLY A 74 -14.63 2.36 -6.96
C GLY A 74 -14.73 1.02 -6.25
N TYR A 75 -13.70 0.58 -5.51
CA TYR A 75 -13.79 -0.62 -4.67
C TYR A 75 -14.61 -0.33 -3.41
N ARG A 76 -15.32 -1.32 -2.91
CA ARG A 76 -16.18 -1.20 -1.73
C ARG A 76 -15.72 -2.16 -0.63
N GLU A 77 -15.53 -1.64 0.58
CA GLU A 77 -15.25 -2.48 1.75
C GLU A 77 -16.46 -3.35 2.13
N VAL A 78 -16.22 -4.59 2.45
CA VAL A 78 -17.18 -5.53 3.06
C VAL A 78 -16.61 -6.07 4.36
N GLN A 79 -17.48 -6.26 5.37
CA GLN A 79 -17.07 -6.70 6.70
C GLN A 79 -16.76 -8.20 6.74
N ASN A 80 -17.43 -8.98 5.91
CA ASN A 80 -17.25 -10.41 5.85
C ASN A 80 -16.25 -10.76 4.74
N GLU A 81 -15.10 -11.30 5.13
CA GLU A 81 -14.07 -11.74 4.18
C GLU A 81 -14.62 -12.66 3.08
N SER A 82 -15.64 -13.47 3.41
CA SER A 82 -16.24 -14.39 2.44
C SER A 82 -16.97 -13.69 1.29
N GLU A 83 -17.30 -12.41 1.42
CA GLU A 83 -17.99 -11.58 0.44
C GLU A 83 -17.03 -10.69 -0.35
N ALA A 84 -15.75 -10.67 0.01
CA ALA A 84 -14.73 -9.90 -0.67
C ALA A 84 -14.21 -10.62 -1.93
N ASP A 85 -13.86 -9.87 -2.95
CA ASP A 85 -13.12 -10.37 -4.10
C ASP A 85 -11.63 -10.48 -3.78
N PHE A 86 -11.11 -9.51 -3.01
CA PHE A 86 -9.73 -9.53 -2.55
C PHE A 86 -9.59 -9.08 -1.09
N LEU A 87 -8.49 -9.47 -0.48
CA LEU A 87 -8.14 -9.10 0.88
C LEU A 87 -6.95 -8.15 0.85
N VAL A 88 -6.96 -7.17 1.76
CA VAL A 88 -5.91 -6.18 1.92
C VAL A 88 -5.11 -6.50 3.17
N GLY A 89 -3.81 -6.67 3.01
CA GLY A 89 -2.85 -6.75 4.10
C GLY A 89 -1.90 -5.57 4.08
N TYR A 90 -1.29 -5.26 5.22
CA TYR A 90 -0.21 -4.28 5.28
C TYR A 90 0.90 -4.73 6.23
N HIS A 91 2.10 -4.20 6.00
CA HIS A 91 3.23 -4.33 6.91
C HIS A 91 3.95 -3.00 7.01
N ILE A 92 4.35 -2.64 8.22
CA ILE A 92 5.16 -1.45 8.47
C ILE A 92 6.38 -1.88 9.30
N ALA A 93 7.55 -1.34 8.95
CA ALA A 93 8.76 -1.49 9.74
C ALA A 93 9.43 -0.12 9.93
N LEU A 94 9.98 0.09 11.12
CA LEU A 94 10.83 1.21 11.47
C LEU A 94 12.21 0.65 11.81
N ASP A 95 13.28 1.26 11.32
CA ASP A 95 14.68 0.87 11.57
C ASP A 95 15.03 -0.57 11.23
N GLY A 96 14.81 -0.95 9.97
CA GLY A 96 15.64 -1.86 9.25
C GLY A 96 15.29 -3.28 9.15
N ARG A 97 14.90 -4.16 9.84
CA ARG A 97 14.83 -5.57 9.48
C ARG A 97 13.39 -6.06 9.37
N MET A 98 12.89 -6.13 8.13
CA MET A 98 11.67 -6.89 7.89
C MET A 98 12.02 -8.38 7.81
N ASP A 99 11.58 -9.18 8.77
CA ASP A 99 11.68 -10.63 8.67
C ASP A 99 10.61 -11.11 7.67
N VAL A 100 11.08 -11.47 6.47
CA VAL A 100 10.20 -11.99 5.40
C VAL A 100 9.51 -13.30 5.82
N GLN A 101 10.07 -14.06 6.79
CA GLN A 101 9.42 -15.24 7.34
C GLN A 101 8.11 -14.88 8.05
N THR A 102 8.05 -13.72 8.70
CA THR A 102 6.82 -13.24 9.37
C THR A 102 5.71 -12.95 8.38
N VAL A 103 6.04 -12.42 7.20
CA VAL A 103 5.06 -12.15 6.13
C VAL A 103 4.46 -13.45 5.60
N ASN A 104 5.29 -14.44 5.32
CA ASN A 104 4.84 -15.74 4.83
C ASN A 104 4.04 -16.51 5.88
N SER A 105 4.42 -16.44 7.16
CA SER A 105 3.68 -17.05 8.26
C SER A 105 2.31 -16.43 8.46
N TYR A 106 2.19 -15.13 8.23
CA TYR A 106 0.95 -14.40 8.38
C TYR A 106 -0.13 -14.83 7.37
N TYR A 107 0.26 -14.98 6.10
CA TYR A 107 -0.66 -15.47 5.07
C TYR A 107 -0.92 -16.99 5.15
N GLY A 108 -0.03 -17.76 5.76
CA GLY A 108 -0.17 -19.20 5.92
C GLY A 108 -1.06 -19.63 7.09
N TYR A 109 -1.25 -18.79 8.10
CA TYR A 109 -1.94 -19.19 9.34
C TYR A 109 -3.48 -19.09 9.28
N GLY A 110 -4.03 -18.39 8.31
CA GLY A 110 -5.47 -18.15 8.22
C GLY A 110 -6.24 -19.04 7.25
N TYR A 111 -5.58 -19.75 6.32
CA TYR A 111 -6.26 -20.34 5.16
C TYR A 111 -5.99 -21.83 4.93
N GLY A 112 -5.86 -22.63 5.99
CA GLY A 112 -5.91 -24.10 5.88
C GLY A 112 -4.72 -24.77 5.17
N PRO A 113 -4.71 -26.13 5.08
CA PRO A 113 -3.55 -26.95 4.71
C PRO A 113 -3.16 -26.93 3.22
N TRP A 114 -3.77 -26.11 2.39
CA TRP A 114 -3.56 -26.09 0.93
C TRP A 114 -2.58 -25.01 0.45
N TYR A 115 -2.04 -24.17 1.34
CA TYR A 115 -1.12 -23.10 0.96
C TYR A 115 0.34 -23.58 0.90
N TYR A 116 0.62 -24.54 -0.01
CA TYR A 116 1.97 -24.99 -0.37
C TYR A 116 2.43 -24.44 -1.73
N GLY A 117 2.04 -23.24 -2.07
CA GLY A 117 2.54 -22.53 -3.24
C GLY A 117 3.27 -21.26 -2.81
N GLY A 118 4.19 -21.37 -1.85
CA GLY A 118 4.91 -20.22 -1.35
C GLY A 118 5.73 -19.55 -2.45
N TYR A 119 5.38 -18.32 -2.79
CA TYR A 119 6.26 -17.44 -3.52
C TYR A 119 7.52 -17.25 -2.66
N ARG A 120 8.60 -17.95 -3.01
CA ARG A 120 9.90 -17.87 -2.35
C ARG A 120 10.73 -16.79 -3.00
N ASP A 121 10.32 -15.54 -2.88
CA ASP A 121 11.25 -14.44 -3.13
C ASP A 121 11.77 -13.94 -1.79
N THR A 122 12.96 -14.42 -1.47
CA THR A 122 13.70 -14.03 -0.29
C THR A 122 14.41 -12.71 -0.55
N TYR A 123 13.68 -11.60 -0.49
CA TYR A 123 14.28 -10.28 -0.45
C TYR A 123 14.53 -9.87 1.00
N VAL A 124 15.72 -10.20 1.51
CA VAL A 124 16.23 -9.60 2.74
C VAL A 124 16.88 -8.27 2.37
N ARG A 125 16.12 -7.18 2.44
CA ARG A 125 16.71 -5.83 2.40
C ARG A 125 16.83 -5.30 3.83
N TYR A 126 18.04 -4.84 4.16
CA TYR A 126 18.27 -4.03 5.35
C TYR A 126 17.79 -2.61 5.05
N TYR A 127 16.88 -2.10 5.86
CA TYR A 127 16.37 -0.74 5.73
C TYR A 127 16.85 0.10 6.90
N ASP A 128 17.63 1.14 6.61
CA ASP A 128 17.92 2.22 7.56
C ASP A 128 16.76 3.25 7.59
N GLN A 129 15.61 2.91 6.99
CA GLN A 129 14.46 3.78 6.76
C GLN A 129 13.17 3.04 7.04
N GLY A 130 12.09 3.78 7.32
CA GLY A 130 10.77 3.19 7.46
C GLY A 130 10.27 2.60 6.14
N SER A 131 9.61 1.48 6.19
CA SER A 131 8.96 0.83 5.04
C SER A 131 7.50 0.55 5.31
N MET A 132 6.68 0.66 4.26
CA MET A 132 5.28 0.26 4.23
C MET A 132 5.05 -0.66 3.05
N ILE A 133 4.44 -1.81 3.28
CA ILE A 133 4.01 -2.73 2.25
C ILE A 133 2.49 -2.81 2.29
N ILE A 134 1.87 -2.83 1.11
CA ILE A 134 0.46 -3.16 0.93
C ILE A 134 0.40 -4.40 0.06
N ASP A 135 -0.37 -5.38 0.50
CA ASP A 135 -0.59 -6.65 -0.18
C ASP A 135 -2.05 -6.79 -0.58
N ILE A 136 -2.27 -7.26 -1.80
CA ILE A 136 -3.59 -7.64 -2.30
C ILE A 136 -3.58 -9.13 -2.56
N VAL A 137 -4.47 -9.84 -1.89
CA VAL A 137 -4.62 -11.30 -1.96
C VAL A 137 -5.94 -11.62 -2.64
N ASP A 138 -5.93 -12.35 -3.74
CA ASP A 138 -7.18 -12.87 -4.34
C ASP A 138 -7.81 -13.85 -3.35
N ARG A 139 -9.02 -13.55 -2.89
CA ARG A 139 -9.67 -14.36 -1.87
C ARG A 139 -10.03 -15.77 -2.37
N ARG A 140 -10.39 -15.93 -3.64
CA ARG A 140 -10.89 -17.20 -4.18
C ARG A 140 -9.80 -18.26 -4.26
N ILE A 141 -8.58 -17.84 -4.59
CA ILE A 141 -7.43 -18.75 -4.75
C ILE A 141 -6.44 -18.61 -3.58
N SER A 142 -6.67 -17.64 -2.68
CA SER A 142 -5.81 -17.34 -1.51
C SER A 142 -4.35 -17.08 -1.91
N GLU A 143 -4.13 -16.40 -3.03
CA GLU A 143 -2.79 -16.06 -3.53
C GLU A 143 -2.56 -14.56 -3.48
N LEU A 144 -1.33 -14.18 -3.16
CA LEU A 144 -0.85 -12.81 -3.29
C LEU A 144 -0.78 -12.47 -4.79
N VAL A 145 -1.57 -11.47 -5.20
CA VAL A 145 -1.67 -11.08 -6.61
C VAL A 145 -1.07 -9.71 -6.90
N TRP A 146 -0.88 -8.88 -5.88
CA TRP A 146 -0.20 -7.60 -6.01
C TRP A 146 0.47 -7.22 -4.69
N ARG A 147 1.67 -6.67 -4.76
CA ARG A 147 2.43 -6.11 -3.64
C ARG A 147 3.01 -4.78 -4.02
N GLY A 148 2.77 -3.77 -3.21
CA GLY A 148 3.43 -2.48 -3.30
C GLY A 148 4.33 -2.23 -2.10
N THR A 149 5.52 -1.68 -2.31
CA THR A 149 6.48 -1.33 -1.27
C THR A 149 6.85 0.14 -1.36
N ALA A 150 6.67 0.88 -0.28
CA ALA A 150 7.12 2.25 -0.10
C ALA A 150 8.24 2.30 0.93
N GLU A 151 9.33 2.97 0.59
CA GLU A 151 10.48 3.17 1.47
C GLU A 151 10.77 4.66 1.58
N ALA A 152 10.89 5.17 2.79
CA ALA A 152 11.19 6.58 3.02
C ALA A 152 11.97 6.77 4.32
N GLN A 153 12.75 7.83 4.37
CA GLN A 153 13.35 8.27 5.63
C GLN A 153 12.22 8.71 6.57
N VAL A 154 12.15 8.07 7.75
CA VAL A 154 11.16 8.43 8.77
C VAL A 154 11.59 9.74 9.43
N ARG A 155 10.70 10.72 9.45
CA ARG A 155 10.91 11.96 10.20
C ARG A 155 10.51 11.72 11.66
N GLU A 156 11.24 12.32 12.60
CA GLU A 156 10.99 12.20 14.04
C GLU A 156 9.53 12.51 14.45
N ASN A 157 8.82 13.30 13.64
CA ASN A 157 7.40 13.60 13.80
C ASN A 157 6.59 12.97 12.66
N ALA A 158 6.81 11.67 12.35
CA ALA A 158 6.03 10.96 11.35
C ALA A 158 4.56 10.97 11.76
N ASP A 159 3.88 12.08 11.43
CA ASP A 159 2.44 12.19 11.54
C ASP A 159 1.80 11.33 10.44
N GLY A 160 0.51 11.12 10.51
CA GLY A 160 -0.20 10.29 9.54
C GLY A 160 -0.01 10.67 8.06
N ARG A 161 0.61 11.82 7.76
CA ARG A 161 0.85 12.31 6.39
C ARG A 161 1.79 11.41 5.60
N GLN A 162 2.87 10.87 6.23
CA GLN A 162 3.76 9.95 5.54
C GLN A 162 3.05 8.63 5.19
N VAL A 163 2.18 8.14 6.06
CA VAL A 163 1.35 6.96 5.80
C VAL A 163 0.36 7.22 4.67
N GLN A 164 -0.31 8.37 4.68
CA GLN A 164 -1.22 8.78 3.59
C GLN A 164 -0.49 8.91 2.25
N GLU A 165 0.67 9.55 2.24
CA GLU A 165 1.49 9.71 1.03
C GLU A 165 1.96 8.35 0.49
N ALA A 166 2.39 7.45 1.37
CA ALA A 166 2.78 6.10 1.00
C ALA A 166 1.62 5.33 0.39
N ALA A 167 0.47 5.28 1.06
CA ALA A 167 -0.72 4.61 0.55
C ALA A 167 -1.18 5.18 -0.81
N GLN A 168 -1.21 6.50 -0.95
CA GLN A 168 -1.56 7.17 -2.21
C GLN A 168 -0.62 6.77 -3.35
N LYS A 169 0.70 6.82 -3.12
CA LYS A 169 1.70 6.50 -4.15
C LYS A 169 1.71 5.01 -4.50
N LEU A 170 1.54 4.13 -3.52
CA LEU A 170 1.45 2.70 -3.73
C LEU A 170 0.22 2.36 -4.54
N LEU A 171 -0.94 2.77 -4.07
CA LEU A 171 -2.20 2.43 -4.71
C LEU A 171 -2.46 3.18 -6.02
N ALA A 172 -1.68 4.21 -6.35
CA ALA A 172 -1.64 4.75 -7.71
C ALA A 172 -1.15 3.72 -8.75
N ARG A 173 -0.49 2.64 -8.30
CA ARG A 173 -0.02 1.52 -9.14
C ARG A 173 -0.96 0.31 -9.12
N PHE A 174 -2.06 0.37 -8.38
CA PHE A 174 -3.08 -0.67 -8.30
C PHE A 174 -4.43 -0.16 -8.87
N PRO A 175 -5.17 -0.95 -9.71
CA PRO A 175 -4.69 -2.18 -10.32
C PRO A 175 -3.59 -1.92 -11.35
N PRO A 176 -2.75 -2.90 -11.66
CA PRO A 176 -1.77 -2.76 -12.73
C PRO A 176 -2.49 -2.68 -14.08
N ASN A 177 -1.91 -1.90 -15.01
CA ASN A 177 -2.42 -1.73 -16.39
C ASN A 177 -2.07 -2.94 -17.25
#